data_3eceb745b2f87b84ee429241a7df7658
#
_entry.id   3eceb745b2f87b84ee429241a7df7658
#
_cell.length_a   1.000
_cell.length_b   1.000
_cell.length_c   1.000
_cell.angle_alpha   90.00
_cell.angle_beta   90.00
_cell.angle_gamma   90.00
#
_symmetry.space_group_name_H-M   'P 1'
#
loop_
_entity.id
_entity.type
_entity.pdbx_description
1 polymer ?
#
loop_
_entity_poly.entity_id
_entity_poly.type
_entity_poly.pdbx_seq_one_letter_code
_entity_poly.pdbx_strand_id
1 'polypeptide(L)'
;MINKITVIGSTGVLGTKLLSYLNKNKKKISLITCYTNYKKLLKQKKSSGAKQAIVLDAKLKNLNNNLKFGEDYLLKFIKSEAIDLIYVLNTGFESLKYIDYIIKYQKKCTIAVANKEVLIAGGKLLIDKILLSGNNFLPLDSEHFSLIELLPKRNLIKSFVSKIYLTASGGPFYFDPNFRINSINIKQATTHPIWKMGFKNSIDSSNLVNKILECFELSSLYDLPLSKIGITISPKAFAHSVVFYNDKRISINCFLNDMMIPLTSPFANKVFYSKPNTNINVLSNNDLSFSIFDNKKFQILKHYKKLLKFNHIEQINFMILNAEAVKRFILTDINYWDIIPFIFKNIEKYPKKKKFKNLYEIIRYTNMLSNKVNKL
;
A
#
# COMPACT_ATOMS: atom_id res chain seq x y z
N MET A 1 20.18 9.70 14.03
CA MET A 1 19.73 8.55 14.85
C MET A 1 18.20 8.64 14.98
N ILE A 2 17.45 7.57 14.68
CA ILE A 2 15.96 7.59 14.75
C ILE A 2 15.53 7.39 16.19
N ASN A 3 15.00 8.43 16.83
CA ASN A 3 14.62 8.46 18.25
C ASN A 3 13.14 8.83 18.48
N LYS A 4 12.45 9.36 17.47
CA LYS A 4 11.07 9.85 17.57
C LYS A 4 10.21 9.16 16.50
N ILE A 5 9.66 8.00 16.87
CA ILE A 5 8.89 7.15 15.96
C ILE A 5 7.39 7.35 16.20
N THR A 6 6.66 7.55 15.11
CA THR A 6 5.19 7.63 15.11
C THR A 6 4.62 6.51 14.26
N VAL A 7 3.58 5.82 14.74
CA VAL A 7 2.93 4.73 14.00
C VAL A 7 1.43 5.00 13.87
N ILE A 8 1.00 5.39 12.68
CA ILE A 8 -0.41 5.54 12.33
C ILE A 8 -0.94 4.18 11.87
N GLY A 9 -2.00 3.66 12.54
CA GLY A 9 -2.55 2.35 12.26
C GLY A 9 -1.85 1.19 12.97
N SER A 10 -1.39 1.41 14.19
CA SER A 10 -0.63 0.43 14.99
C SER A 10 -1.38 -0.87 15.29
N THR A 11 -2.71 -0.84 15.34
CA THR A 11 -3.53 -2.02 15.67
C THR A 11 -3.78 -2.97 14.49
N GLY A 12 -3.44 -2.55 13.27
CA GLY A 12 -3.49 -3.40 12.07
C GLY A 12 -2.45 -4.53 12.09
N VAL A 13 -2.45 -5.36 11.05
CA VAL A 13 -1.53 -6.50 10.92
C VAL A 13 -0.07 -6.03 10.92
N LEU A 14 0.28 -5.09 10.02
CA LEU A 14 1.64 -4.56 9.92
C LEU A 14 2.04 -3.77 11.17
N GLY A 15 1.13 -2.91 11.67
CA GLY A 15 1.39 -2.12 12.87
C GLY A 15 1.68 -2.97 14.10
N THR A 16 0.98 -4.10 14.27
CA THR A 16 1.22 -5.03 15.38
C THR A 16 2.60 -5.69 15.28
N LYS A 17 2.99 -6.17 14.09
CA LYS A 17 4.31 -6.75 13.85
C LYS A 17 5.41 -5.71 14.07
N LEU A 18 5.24 -4.50 13.53
CA LEU A 18 6.19 -3.41 13.70
C LEU A 18 6.38 -3.03 15.17
N LEU A 19 5.30 -2.88 15.96
CA LEU A 19 5.40 -2.54 17.38
C LEU A 19 6.13 -3.62 18.18
N SER A 20 5.87 -4.89 17.88
CA SER A 20 6.61 -6.00 18.51
C SER A 20 8.12 -5.89 18.26
N TYR A 21 8.50 -5.59 17.01
CA TYR A 21 9.91 -5.37 16.66
C TYR A 21 10.51 -4.14 17.37
N LEU A 22 9.82 -3.00 17.33
CA LEU A 22 10.29 -1.76 17.96
C LEU A 22 10.50 -1.94 19.46
N ASN A 23 9.59 -2.64 20.11
CA ASN A 23 9.66 -2.95 21.53
C ASN A 23 10.84 -3.87 21.87
N LYS A 24 10.99 -4.99 21.15
CA LYS A 24 12.12 -5.93 21.31
C LYS A 24 13.46 -5.22 21.15
N ASN A 25 13.54 -4.23 20.26
CA ASN A 25 14.76 -3.47 19.98
C ASN A 25 14.84 -2.15 20.77
N LYS A 26 14.03 -1.99 21.82
CA LYS A 26 14.02 -0.82 22.74
C LYS A 26 13.98 0.53 22.02
N LYS A 27 13.23 0.60 20.90
CA LYS A 27 13.08 1.84 20.13
C LYS A 27 12.08 2.78 20.81
N LYS A 28 12.39 4.08 20.83
CA LYS A 28 11.52 5.10 21.45
C LYS A 28 10.34 5.43 20.54
N ILE A 29 9.12 5.18 21.00
CA ILE A 29 7.89 5.43 20.28
C ILE A 29 7.22 6.68 20.86
N SER A 30 7.04 7.70 20.05
CA SER A 30 6.40 8.96 20.45
C SER A 30 4.89 8.85 20.44
N LEU A 31 4.32 8.25 19.40
CA LEU A 31 2.87 8.15 19.21
C LEU A 31 2.50 6.86 18.49
N ILE A 32 1.39 6.26 18.94
CA ILE A 32 0.68 5.20 18.21
C ILE A 32 -0.78 5.60 18.01
N THR A 33 -1.39 5.18 16.90
CA THR A 33 -2.81 5.44 16.65
C THR A 33 -3.56 4.21 16.16
N CYS A 34 -4.89 4.19 16.38
CA CYS A 34 -5.83 3.32 15.70
C CYS A 34 -7.04 4.10 15.21
N TYR A 35 -7.88 3.51 14.35
CA TYR A 35 -9.17 4.11 13.99
C TYR A 35 -10.20 3.83 15.10
N THR A 36 -10.58 2.58 15.32
CA THR A 36 -11.62 2.19 16.29
C THR A 36 -11.14 1.26 17.41
N ASN A 37 -10.11 0.45 17.20
CA ASN A 37 -9.71 -0.62 18.13
C ASN A 37 -8.94 -0.08 19.34
N TYR A 38 -9.61 0.74 20.17
CA TYR A 38 -9.02 1.36 21.35
C TYR A 38 -8.55 0.36 22.41
N LYS A 39 -9.25 -0.78 22.58
CA LYS A 39 -8.86 -1.82 23.54
C LYS A 39 -7.47 -2.39 23.20
N LYS A 40 -7.22 -2.68 21.92
CA LYS A 40 -5.92 -3.14 21.45
C LYS A 40 -4.87 -2.03 21.56
N LEU A 41 -5.23 -0.78 21.25
CA LEU A 41 -4.34 0.37 21.36
C LEU A 41 -3.86 0.59 22.80
N LEU A 42 -4.74 0.45 23.80
CA LEU A 42 -4.38 0.53 25.23
C LEU A 42 -3.34 -0.54 25.61
N LYS A 43 -3.56 -1.79 25.20
CA LYS A 43 -2.59 -2.87 25.43
C LYS A 43 -1.25 -2.54 24.77
N GLN A 44 -1.28 -2.06 23.54
CA GLN A 44 -0.08 -1.66 22.79
C GLN A 44 0.66 -0.49 23.46
N LYS A 45 -0.05 0.53 23.95
CA LYS A 45 0.55 1.66 24.69
C LYS A 45 1.32 1.16 25.90
N LYS A 46 0.70 0.28 26.71
CA LYS A 46 1.33 -0.29 27.90
C LYS A 46 2.55 -1.14 27.57
N SER A 47 2.45 -2.03 26.58
CA SER A 47 3.53 -2.97 26.23
C SER A 47 4.69 -2.31 25.48
N SER A 48 4.45 -1.26 24.68
CA SER A 48 5.47 -0.62 23.85
C SER A 48 6.11 0.62 24.50
N GLY A 49 5.58 1.09 25.63
CA GLY A 49 6.03 2.33 26.25
C GLY A 49 5.81 3.59 25.41
N ALA A 50 4.88 3.53 24.44
CA ALA A 50 4.57 4.69 23.60
C ALA A 50 4.09 5.87 24.46
N LYS A 51 4.70 7.07 24.25
CA LYS A 51 4.39 8.25 25.04
C LYS A 51 2.93 8.66 24.94
N GLN A 52 2.38 8.62 23.71
CA GLN A 52 1.00 9.00 23.44
C GLN A 52 0.29 7.91 22.62
N ALA A 53 -1.05 7.85 22.80
CA ALA A 53 -1.92 6.99 22.01
C ALA A 53 -3.20 7.76 21.67
N ILE A 54 -3.62 7.74 20.38
CA ILE A 54 -4.78 8.48 19.87
C ILE A 54 -5.68 7.51 19.10
N VAL A 55 -6.98 7.55 19.41
CA VAL A 55 -8.04 6.90 18.63
C VAL A 55 -8.58 7.93 17.65
N LEU A 56 -8.54 7.64 16.35
CA LEU A 56 -8.89 8.63 15.32
C LEU A 56 -10.41 8.85 15.20
N ASP A 57 -11.23 7.84 15.54
CA ASP A 57 -12.68 7.98 15.57
C ASP A 57 -13.14 8.76 16.82
N ALA A 58 -13.54 10.01 16.62
CA ALA A 58 -14.04 10.89 17.67
C ALA A 58 -15.36 10.42 18.30
N LYS A 59 -16.14 9.57 17.61
CA LYS A 59 -17.41 9.05 18.14
C LYS A 59 -17.23 8.14 19.36
N LEU A 60 -16.02 7.63 19.55
CA LEU A 60 -15.67 6.72 20.65
C LEU A 60 -15.17 7.44 21.91
N LYS A 61 -15.18 8.79 21.96
CA LYS A 61 -14.58 9.59 23.04
C LYS A 61 -15.06 9.23 24.47
N ASN A 62 -16.29 8.79 24.59
CA ASN A 62 -16.89 8.46 25.90
C ASN A 62 -16.51 7.06 26.42
N LEU A 63 -15.78 6.22 25.63
CA LEU A 63 -15.47 4.86 25.99
C LEU A 63 -14.23 4.72 26.89
N ASN A 64 -13.36 5.72 26.95
CA ASN A 64 -12.16 5.66 27.77
C ASN A 64 -11.51 7.03 27.98
N ASN A 65 -11.45 7.51 29.23
CA ASN A 65 -10.89 8.81 29.57
C ASN A 65 -9.35 8.89 29.54
N ASN A 66 -8.65 7.76 29.43
CA ASN A 66 -7.19 7.70 29.43
C ASN A 66 -6.60 7.82 28.00
N LEU A 67 -7.44 7.97 26.97
CA LEU A 67 -7.04 8.15 25.59
C LEU A 67 -7.54 9.47 25.04
N LYS A 68 -6.83 9.97 24.01
CA LYS A 68 -7.29 11.10 23.19
C LYS A 68 -8.07 10.53 22.00
N PHE A 69 -9.20 11.17 21.66
CA PHE A 69 -10.08 10.75 20.58
C PHE A 69 -10.27 11.89 19.59
N GLY A 70 -10.11 11.59 18.31
CA GLY A 70 -10.27 12.51 17.20
C GLY A 70 -8.96 12.79 16.46
N GLU A 71 -9.09 13.05 15.18
CA GLU A 71 -7.96 13.33 14.29
C GLU A 71 -7.24 14.62 14.63
N ASP A 72 -7.93 15.60 15.21
CA ASP A 72 -7.35 16.90 15.60
C ASP A 72 -6.17 16.73 16.56
N TYR A 73 -6.23 15.74 17.44
CA TYR A 73 -5.10 15.43 18.32
C TYR A 73 -3.88 14.93 17.55
N LEU A 74 -4.09 14.13 16.50
CA LEU A 74 -3.00 13.68 15.62
C LEU A 74 -2.42 14.87 14.85
N LEU A 75 -3.26 15.72 14.27
CA LEU A 75 -2.81 16.90 13.52
C LEU A 75 -2.05 17.88 14.43
N LYS A 76 -2.53 18.09 15.66
CA LYS A 76 -1.82 18.89 16.67
C LYS A 76 -0.46 18.28 17.01
N PHE A 77 -0.40 16.96 17.22
CA PHE A 77 0.87 16.26 17.49
C PHE A 77 1.87 16.43 16.33
N ILE A 78 1.44 16.23 15.08
CA ILE A 78 2.29 16.41 13.90
C ILE A 78 2.82 17.84 13.81
N LYS A 79 2.03 18.84 14.23
CA LYS A 79 2.42 20.26 14.20
C LYS A 79 3.41 20.62 15.30
N SER A 80 3.27 20.06 16.51
CA SER A 80 3.99 20.50 17.70
C SER A 80 5.21 19.65 18.08
N GLU A 81 5.26 18.37 17.63
CA GLU A 81 6.31 17.44 18.00
C GLU A 81 7.23 17.13 16.82
N ALA A 82 8.52 17.08 17.06
CA ALA A 82 9.46 16.63 16.04
C ALA A 82 9.34 15.11 15.83
N ILE A 83 9.37 14.67 14.55
CA ILE A 83 9.24 13.27 14.15
C ILE A 83 10.41 12.90 13.24
N ASP A 84 11.18 11.85 13.61
CA ASP A 84 12.26 11.34 12.76
C ASP A 84 11.74 10.34 11.72
N LEU A 85 10.77 9.50 12.15
CA LEU A 85 10.20 8.44 11.33
C LEU A 85 8.71 8.30 11.62
N ILE A 86 7.91 8.37 10.58
CA ILE A 86 6.47 8.13 10.66
C ILE A 86 6.05 7.00 9.73
N TYR A 87 5.37 6.02 10.30
CA TYR A 87 4.74 4.92 9.57
C TYR A 87 3.26 5.23 9.34
N VAL A 88 2.82 5.16 8.07
CA VAL A 88 1.42 5.28 7.66
C VAL A 88 0.95 3.91 7.20
N LEU A 89 0.32 3.15 8.12
CA LEU A 89 -0.04 1.74 7.96
C LEU A 89 -1.56 1.48 7.95
N ASN A 90 -2.37 2.52 8.11
CA ASN A 90 -3.82 2.42 7.98
C ASN A 90 -4.24 2.34 6.52
N THR A 91 -5.39 1.78 6.23
CA THR A 91 -6.01 1.70 4.90
C THR A 91 -6.85 2.94 4.59
N GLY A 92 -7.20 3.13 3.31
CA GLY A 92 -8.04 4.24 2.85
C GLY A 92 -7.23 5.49 2.51
N PHE A 93 -7.85 6.37 1.74
CA PHE A 93 -7.20 7.60 1.25
C PHE A 93 -7.23 8.77 2.25
N GLU A 94 -7.93 8.64 3.39
CA GLU A 94 -8.09 9.68 4.41
C GLU A 94 -6.74 10.12 4.99
N SER A 95 -5.76 9.22 5.00
CA SER A 95 -4.41 9.53 5.47
C SER A 95 -3.66 10.53 4.61
N LEU A 96 -4.17 10.85 3.41
CA LEU A 96 -3.57 11.87 2.56
C LEU A 96 -3.47 13.22 3.28
N LYS A 97 -4.48 13.58 4.10
CA LYS A 97 -4.44 14.80 4.91
C LYS A 97 -3.35 14.76 5.98
N TYR A 98 -3.05 13.59 6.57
CA TYR A 98 -1.98 13.48 7.55
C TYR A 98 -0.61 13.68 6.90
N ILE A 99 -0.42 13.11 5.71
CA ILE A 99 0.83 13.30 4.97
C ILE A 99 0.98 14.75 4.51
N ASP A 100 -0.08 15.43 4.10
CA ASP A 100 -0.03 16.87 3.77
C ASP A 100 0.39 17.71 4.99
N TYR A 101 -0.11 17.37 6.20
CA TYR A 101 0.34 17.99 7.45
C TYR A 101 1.80 17.70 7.77
N ILE A 102 2.26 16.45 7.57
CA ILE A 102 3.66 16.08 7.77
C ILE A 102 4.56 16.90 6.84
N ILE A 103 4.22 17.00 5.56
CA ILE A 103 4.95 17.80 4.56
C ILE A 103 5.07 19.26 5.02
N LYS A 104 3.99 19.81 5.59
CA LYS A 104 3.93 21.22 6.02
C LYS A 104 4.75 21.50 7.26
N TYR A 105 4.72 20.61 8.25
CA TYR A 105 5.24 20.89 9.59
C TYR A 105 6.50 20.11 9.97
N GLN A 106 6.85 19.04 9.25
CA GLN A 106 8.03 18.24 9.52
C GLN A 106 9.10 18.47 8.46
N LYS A 107 10.37 18.38 8.88
CA LYS A 107 11.56 18.45 8.01
C LYS A 107 12.49 17.31 8.35
N LYS A 108 13.15 16.74 7.33
CA LYS A 108 14.09 15.61 7.49
C LYS A 108 13.43 14.39 8.14
N CYS A 109 12.10 14.29 8.11
CA CYS A 109 11.35 13.13 8.56
C CYS A 109 11.34 12.07 7.47
N THR A 110 11.46 10.81 7.83
CA THR A 110 11.21 9.69 6.91
C THR A 110 9.72 9.31 6.98
N ILE A 111 9.03 9.42 5.85
CA ILE A 111 7.61 9.07 5.70
C ILE A 111 7.52 7.69 5.07
N ALA A 112 7.26 6.67 5.88
CA ALA A 112 7.17 5.27 5.47
C ALA A 112 5.69 4.89 5.25
N VAL A 113 5.30 4.54 4.02
CA VAL A 113 3.89 4.38 3.63
C VAL A 113 3.63 2.98 3.09
N ALA A 114 2.68 2.27 3.72
CA ALA A 114 2.14 1.00 3.25
C ALA A 114 0.73 1.14 2.62
N ASN A 115 0.21 2.35 2.53
CA ASN A 115 -1.14 2.66 2.09
C ASN A 115 -1.14 3.04 0.61
N LYS A 116 -1.50 2.08 -0.27
CA LYS A 116 -1.56 2.32 -1.72
C LYS A 116 -2.60 3.36 -2.11
N GLU A 117 -3.73 3.40 -1.42
CA GLU A 117 -4.81 4.33 -1.73
C GLU A 117 -4.36 5.79 -1.60
N VAL A 118 -3.53 6.07 -0.60
CA VAL A 118 -2.93 7.40 -0.42
C VAL A 118 -1.99 7.75 -1.57
N LEU A 119 -1.17 6.79 -2.00
CA LEU A 119 -0.19 7.02 -3.07
C LEU A 119 -0.87 7.16 -4.43
N ILE A 120 -1.89 6.37 -4.71
CA ILE A 120 -2.71 6.50 -5.93
C ILE A 120 -3.47 7.84 -5.92
N ALA A 121 -4.15 8.16 -4.80
CA ALA A 121 -4.91 9.41 -4.70
C ALA A 121 -4.02 10.64 -4.81
N GLY A 122 -2.92 10.68 -4.06
CA GLY A 122 -1.97 11.79 -4.08
C GLY A 122 -1.20 11.93 -5.38
N GLY A 123 -0.96 10.80 -6.05
CA GLY A 123 -0.29 10.73 -7.33
C GLY A 123 1.11 11.38 -7.31
N LYS A 124 1.56 11.77 -8.51
CA LYS A 124 2.82 12.51 -8.69
C LYS A 124 2.90 13.75 -7.81
N LEU A 125 1.78 14.47 -7.64
CA LEU A 125 1.73 15.73 -6.86
C LEU A 125 2.14 15.51 -5.41
N LEU A 126 1.70 14.41 -4.79
CA LEU A 126 2.09 14.07 -3.42
C LEU A 126 3.59 13.78 -3.32
N ILE A 127 4.11 12.97 -4.22
CA ILE A 127 5.52 12.57 -4.21
C ILE A 127 6.42 13.78 -4.43
N ASP A 128 6.12 14.62 -5.41
CA ASP A 128 6.87 15.85 -5.66
C ASP A 128 6.88 16.77 -4.43
N LYS A 129 5.73 16.92 -3.75
CA LYS A 129 5.65 17.72 -2.51
C LYS A 129 6.47 17.12 -1.37
N ILE A 130 6.49 15.79 -1.19
CA ILE A 130 7.31 15.14 -0.17
C ILE A 130 8.79 15.43 -0.44
N LEU A 131 9.25 15.22 -1.67
CA LEU A 131 10.65 15.42 -2.05
C LEU A 131 11.08 16.90 -1.89
N LEU A 132 10.24 17.84 -2.34
CA LEU A 132 10.49 19.27 -2.21
C LEU A 132 10.46 19.76 -0.75
N SER A 133 9.79 19.07 0.14
CA SER A 133 9.71 19.45 1.56
C SER A 133 11.00 19.15 2.34
N GLY A 134 11.95 18.43 1.76
CA GLY A 134 13.17 17.94 2.43
C GLY A 134 12.92 16.74 3.35
N ASN A 135 11.75 16.09 3.23
CA ASN A 135 11.47 14.83 3.88
C ASN A 135 11.87 13.65 2.98
N ASN A 136 12.15 12.50 3.59
CA ASN A 136 12.43 11.27 2.87
C ASN A 136 11.13 10.47 2.69
N PHE A 137 10.99 9.82 1.54
CA PHE A 137 9.87 8.91 1.26
C PHE A 137 10.36 7.47 1.19
N LEU A 138 9.62 6.56 1.85
CA LEU A 138 9.90 5.13 1.84
C LEU A 138 8.61 4.35 1.52
N PRO A 139 8.48 3.75 0.34
CA PRO A 139 7.40 2.82 0.06
C PRO A 139 7.61 1.53 0.82
N LEU A 140 6.56 1.03 1.49
CA LEU A 140 6.60 -0.21 2.26
C LEU A 140 5.90 -1.38 1.55
N ASP A 141 5.22 -1.14 0.44
CA ASP A 141 4.77 -2.22 -0.43
C ASP A 141 5.98 -3.00 -0.95
N SER A 142 5.94 -4.33 -0.91
CA SER A 142 7.11 -5.17 -1.18
C SER A 142 7.66 -4.98 -2.60
N GLU A 143 6.78 -4.85 -3.57
CA GLU A 143 7.15 -4.65 -4.97
C GLU A 143 7.81 -3.28 -5.19
N HIS A 144 7.28 -2.24 -4.56
CA HIS A 144 7.87 -0.90 -4.66
C HIS A 144 9.15 -0.76 -3.86
N PHE A 145 9.20 -1.39 -2.69
CA PHE A 145 10.41 -1.47 -1.89
C PHE A 145 11.55 -2.14 -2.66
N SER A 146 11.23 -3.22 -3.40
CA SER A 146 12.21 -3.95 -4.23
C SER A 146 12.84 -3.09 -5.32
N LEU A 147 12.18 -2.01 -5.75
CA LEU A 147 12.67 -1.11 -6.79
C LEU A 147 13.64 -0.04 -6.30
N ILE A 148 13.72 0.20 -4.99
CA ILE A 148 14.55 1.29 -4.43
C ILE A 148 16.01 1.16 -4.85
N GLU A 149 16.55 -0.06 -4.84
CA GLU A 149 17.94 -0.33 -5.19
C GLU A 149 18.17 -0.55 -6.69
N LEU A 150 17.11 -0.92 -7.41
CA LEU A 150 17.20 -1.19 -8.85
C LEU A 150 17.08 0.06 -9.71
N LEU A 151 16.37 1.07 -9.23
CA LEU A 151 16.07 2.24 -10.03
C LEU A 151 17.12 3.35 -9.83
N PRO A 152 17.53 4.01 -10.92
CA PRO A 152 18.37 5.20 -10.81
C PRO A 152 17.61 6.35 -10.14
N LYS A 153 18.29 7.49 -9.92
CA LYS A 153 17.62 8.70 -9.44
C LYS A 153 16.36 8.99 -10.27
N ARG A 154 15.31 9.43 -9.61
CA ARG A 154 13.96 9.57 -10.19
C ARG A 154 13.92 10.35 -11.52
N ASN A 155 14.72 11.40 -11.66
CA ASN A 155 14.80 12.19 -12.89
C ASN A 155 15.46 11.44 -14.08
N LEU A 156 16.20 10.37 -13.81
CA LEU A 156 16.89 9.55 -14.83
C LEU A 156 16.09 8.29 -15.23
N ILE A 157 15.06 7.93 -14.48
CA ILE A 157 14.33 6.67 -14.70
C ILE A 157 13.78 6.58 -16.13
N LYS A 158 13.19 7.66 -16.66
CA LYS A 158 12.58 7.68 -17.99
C LYS A 158 13.57 7.41 -19.12
N SER A 159 14.85 7.82 -18.96
CA SER A 159 15.91 7.63 -19.95
C SER A 159 16.67 6.32 -19.81
N PHE A 160 16.71 5.73 -18.62
CA PHE A 160 17.46 4.50 -18.36
C PHE A 160 16.59 3.24 -18.38
N VAL A 161 15.31 3.35 -18.02
CA VAL A 161 14.42 2.20 -17.86
C VAL A 161 13.54 2.02 -19.09
N SER A 162 13.63 0.84 -19.68
CA SER A 162 12.78 0.41 -20.81
C SER A 162 11.42 -0.08 -20.30
N LYS A 163 11.42 -1.03 -19.35
CA LYS A 163 10.22 -1.68 -18.83
C LYS A 163 10.43 -2.13 -17.39
N ILE A 164 9.38 -2.06 -16.58
CA ILE A 164 9.33 -2.64 -15.24
C ILE A 164 8.21 -3.67 -15.21
N TYR A 165 8.48 -4.86 -14.66
CA TYR A 165 7.45 -5.83 -14.35
C TYR A 165 7.35 -5.97 -12.83
N LEU A 166 6.12 -5.81 -12.32
CA LEU A 166 5.77 -6.19 -10.95
C LEU A 166 5.37 -7.66 -10.96
N THR A 167 5.84 -8.42 -10.00
CA THR A 167 5.51 -9.83 -9.90
C THR A 167 4.25 -10.05 -9.06
N ALA A 168 3.46 -11.03 -9.42
CA ALA A 168 2.32 -11.50 -8.65
C ALA A 168 2.49 -12.99 -8.35
N SER A 169 2.09 -13.43 -7.16
CA SER A 169 2.03 -14.88 -6.84
C SER A 169 0.92 -15.60 -7.64
N GLY A 170 -0.03 -14.83 -8.18
CA GLY A 170 -1.22 -15.37 -8.82
C GLY A 170 -2.41 -15.53 -7.87
N GLY A 171 -2.21 -15.33 -6.57
CA GLY A 171 -3.27 -15.45 -5.57
C GLY A 171 -3.76 -16.90 -5.35
N PRO A 172 -4.86 -17.08 -4.61
CA PRO A 172 -5.36 -18.41 -4.24
C PRO A 172 -5.87 -19.25 -5.42
N PHE A 173 -6.22 -18.59 -6.52
CA PHE A 173 -6.90 -19.25 -7.64
C PHE A 173 -6.04 -19.49 -8.87
N TYR A 174 -4.77 -19.11 -8.85
CA TYR A 174 -3.90 -19.22 -10.02
C TYR A 174 -3.75 -20.65 -10.53
N PHE A 175 -3.59 -21.61 -9.62
CA PHE A 175 -3.43 -23.02 -9.94
C PHE A 175 -4.75 -23.80 -9.98
N ASP A 176 -5.88 -23.18 -9.60
CA ASP A 176 -7.19 -23.84 -9.62
C ASP A 176 -7.74 -23.90 -11.05
N PRO A 177 -7.87 -25.10 -11.66
CA PRO A 177 -8.42 -25.24 -13.00
C PRO A 177 -9.92 -24.90 -13.05
N ASN A 178 -10.64 -25.06 -11.94
CA ASN A 178 -12.08 -24.86 -11.84
C ASN A 178 -12.46 -23.47 -11.32
N PHE A 179 -11.49 -22.58 -11.15
CA PHE A 179 -11.69 -21.25 -10.58
C PHE A 179 -12.86 -20.46 -11.18
N ARG A 180 -13.15 -20.62 -12.48
CA ARG A 180 -14.20 -19.86 -13.17
C ARG A 180 -15.61 -20.40 -12.99
N ILE A 181 -15.75 -21.63 -12.59
CA ILE A 181 -17.00 -22.35 -12.56
C ILE A 181 -17.64 -22.25 -11.17
N ASN A 182 -16.80 -22.15 -10.15
CA ASN A 182 -17.24 -22.19 -8.75
C ASN A 182 -17.72 -20.84 -8.25
N SER A 183 -18.75 -20.85 -7.40
CA SER A 183 -19.08 -19.71 -6.55
C SER A 183 -17.95 -19.50 -5.55
N ILE A 184 -17.44 -18.27 -5.47
CA ILE A 184 -16.34 -17.91 -4.57
C ILE A 184 -16.91 -17.20 -3.35
N ASN A 185 -16.70 -17.78 -2.18
CA ASN A 185 -17.06 -17.15 -0.91
C ASN A 185 -15.91 -16.29 -0.34
N ILE A 186 -16.22 -15.51 0.70
CA ILE A 186 -15.26 -14.59 1.32
C ILE A 186 -14.05 -15.36 1.86
N LYS A 187 -14.24 -16.52 2.49
CA LYS A 187 -13.13 -17.32 3.04
C LYS A 187 -12.16 -17.75 1.95
N GLN A 188 -12.66 -18.25 0.82
CA GLN A 188 -11.83 -18.64 -0.32
C GLN A 188 -11.07 -17.44 -0.90
N ALA A 189 -11.76 -16.30 -1.12
CA ALA A 189 -11.14 -15.09 -1.67
C ALA A 189 -10.10 -14.46 -0.73
N THR A 190 -10.20 -14.72 0.58
CA THR A 190 -9.27 -14.15 1.58
C THR A 190 -8.16 -15.09 2.02
N THR A 191 -8.18 -16.36 1.60
CA THR A 191 -7.14 -17.35 1.91
C THR A 191 -5.98 -17.23 0.91
N HIS A 192 -5.03 -16.34 1.21
CA HIS A 192 -3.85 -16.16 0.36
C HIS A 192 -2.77 -17.20 0.69
N PRO A 193 -2.16 -17.89 -0.30
CA PRO A 193 -1.23 -19.00 -0.06
C PRO A 193 0.08 -18.57 0.62
N ILE A 194 0.52 -17.32 0.40
CA ILE A 194 1.82 -16.82 0.84
C ILE A 194 1.67 -15.72 1.90
N TRP A 195 0.81 -14.72 1.65
CA TRP A 195 0.70 -13.51 2.46
C TRP A 195 -0.48 -13.53 3.43
N LYS A 196 -0.23 -13.12 4.68
CA LYS A 196 -1.31 -12.79 5.63
C LYS A 196 -1.62 -11.29 5.54
N MET A 197 -2.69 -10.94 4.84
CA MET A 197 -3.11 -9.57 4.58
C MET A 197 -4.47 -9.26 5.20
N GLY A 198 -4.89 -7.99 5.15
CA GLY A 198 -6.27 -7.59 5.46
C GLY A 198 -7.24 -8.07 4.39
N PHE A 199 -8.53 -8.16 4.73
CA PHE A 199 -9.58 -8.68 3.85
C PHE A 199 -9.56 -8.07 2.45
N LYS A 200 -9.54 -6.72 2.35
CA LYS A 200 -9.53 -6.02 1.06
C LYS A 200 -8.33 -6.44 0.20
N ASN A 201 -7.12 -6.38 0.74
CA ASN A 201 -5.91 -6.71 -0.02
C ASN A 201 -5.89 -8.19 -0.45
N SER A 202 -6.44 -9.11 0.36
CA SER A 202 -6.55 -10.51 -0.01
C SER A 202 -7.52 -10.72 -1.17
N ILE A 203 -8.69 -10.05 -1.15
CA ILE A 203 -9.67 -10.10 -2.24
C ILE A 203 -9.08 -9.47 -3.51
N ASP A 204 -8.47 -8.29 -3.41
CA ASP A 204 -7.81 -7.62 -4.53
C ASP A 204 -6.66 -8.47 -5.12
N SER A 205 -5.95 -9.25 -4.30
CA SER A 205 -4.94 -10.18 -4.74
C SER A 205 -5.55 -11.38 -5.48
N SER A 206 -6.68 -11.89 -4.99
CA SER A 206 -7.35 -13.06 -5.55
C SER A 206 -7.86 -12.84 -6.99
N ASN A 207 -8.20 -11.60 -7.35
CA ASN A 207 -8.70 -11.20 -8.67
C ASN A 207 -7.69 -10.36 -9.48
N LEU A 208 -6.45 -10.20 -8.98
CA LEU A 208 -5.35 -9.39 -9.54
C LEU A 208 -5.57 -7.87 -9.55
N VAL A 209 -6.62 -7.36 -8.97
CA VAL A 209 -6.82 -5.89 -8.83
C VAL A 209 -5.69 -5.29 -7.99
N ASN A 210 -5.19 -6.00 -6.96
CA ASN A 210 -4.04 -5.53 -6.18
C ASN A 210 -2.86 -5.13 -7.06
N LYS A 211 -2.55 -5.94 -8.08
CA LYS A 211 -1.43 -5.68 -8.98
C LYS A 211 -1.68 -4.50 -9.93
N ILE A 212 -2.94 -4.30 -10.33
CA ILE A 212 -3.33 -3.09 -11.09
C ILE A 212 -3.15 -1.82 -10.23
N LEU A 213 -3.58 -1.87 -8.97
CA LEU A 213 -3.39 -0.75 -8.04
C LEU A 213 -1.89 -0.46 -7.81
N GLU A 214 -1.06 -1.49 -7.71
CA GLU A 214 0.40 -1.33 -7.63
C GLU A 214 1.01 -0.74 -8.90
N CYS A 215 0.48 -1.04 -10.09
CA CYS A 215 0.90 -0.37 -11.32
C CYS A 215 0.58 1.14 -11.29
N PHE A 216 -0.58 1.52 -10.78
CA PHE A 216 -0.97 2.92 -10.61
C PHE A 216 -0.06 3.63 -9.58
N GLU A 217 0.20 2.98 -8.47
CA GLU A 217 1.13 3.45 -7.44
C GLU A 217 2.54 3.66 -8.02
N LEU A 218 3.08 2.67 -8.74
CA LEU A 218 4.39 2.75 -9.38
C LEU A 218 4.48 3.92 -10.38
N SER A 219 3.44 4.09 -11.20
CA SER A 219 3.33 5.22 -12.13
C SER A 219 3.43 6.56 -11.41
N SER A 220 2.76 6.68 -10.26
CA SER A 220 2.78 7.89 -9.42
C SER A 220 4.13 8.12 -8.75
N LEU A 221 4.73 7.07 -8.17
CA LEU A 221 6.00 7.13 -7.44
C LEU A 221 7.16 7.61 -8.33
N TYR A 222 7.23 7.09 -9.52
CA TYR A 222 8.38 7.30 -10.41
C TYR A 222 8.07 8.16 -11.65
N ASP A 223 6.86 8.70 -11.75
CA ASP A 223 6.40 9.48 -12.90
C ASP A 223 6.58 8.71 -14.22
N LEU A 224 6.28 7.42 -14.21
CA LEU A 224 6.38 6.54 -15.36
C LEU A 224 5.03 6.34 -16.04
N PRO A 225 4.97 6.36 -17.38
CA PRO A 225 3.75 5.99 -18.06
C PRO A 225 3.41 4.52 -17.81
N LEU A 226 2.12 4.22 -17.61
CA LEU A 226 1.64 2.86 -17.37
C LEU A 226 2.06 1.87 -18.49
N SER A 227 2.28 2.36 -19.72
CA SER A 227 2.78 1.53 -20.83
C SER A 227 4.17 0.95 -20.57
N LYS A 228 4.98 1.57 -19.71
CA LYS A 228 6.29 1.05 -19.27
C LYS A 228 6.20 0.11 -18.07
N ILE A 229 5.00 -0.16 -17.56
CA ILE A 229 4.77 -1.04 -16.41
C ILE A 229 4.04 -2.28 -16.90
N GLY A 230 4.54 -3.45 -16.52
CA GLY A 230 3.95 -4.74 -16.82
C GLY A 230 3.71 -5.53 -15.54
N ILE A 231 3.04 -6.65 -15.69
CA ILE A 231 2.79 -7.59 -14.62
C ILE A 231 3.23 -8.97 -15.11
N THR A 232 3.85 -9.75 -14.24
CA THR A 232 4.21 -11.15 -14.50
C THR A 232 3.88 -12.02 -13.30
N ILE A 233 3.67 -13.30 -13.49
CA ILE A 233 3.49 -14.24 -12.39
C ILE A 233 4.85 -14.80 -11.98
N SER A 234 5.12 -14.76 -10.67
CA SER A 234 6.18 -15.50 -10.00
C SER A 234 5.55 -16.23 -8.80
N PRO A 235 5.20 -17.51 -8.95
CA PRO A 235 4.33 -18.22 -8.01
C PRO A 235 4.85 -18.28 -6.58
N LYS A 236 6.16 -18.36 -6.40
CA LYS A 236 6.82 -18.35 -5.08
C LYS A 236 6.87 -16.96 -4.44
N ALA A 237 6.54 -15.90 -5.21
CA ALA A 237 6.64 -14.48 -4.80
C ALA A 237 8.02 -14.12 -4.18
N PHE A 238 9.08 -14.82 -4.56
CA PHE A 238 10.44 -14.54 -4.10
C PHE A 238 11.06 -13.38 -4.89
N ALA A 239 10.85 -13.32 -6.20
CA ALA A 239 11.10 -12.12 -6.99
C ALA A 239 9.93 -11.14 -6.82
N HIS A 240 10.23 -9.87 -6.55
CA HIS A 240 9.22 -8.82 -6.36
C HIS A 240 9.12 -7.88 -7.54
N SER A 241 10.23 -7.64 -8.24
CA SER A 241 10.24 -6.82 -9.45
C SER A 241 11.33 -7.24 -10.42
N VAL A 242 11.10 -6.93 -11.71
CA VAL A 242 12.06 -7.11 -12.79
C VAL A 242 12.18 -5.80 -13.55
N VAL A 243 13.39 -5.30 -13.72
CA VAL A 243 13.66 -4.05 -14.43
C VAL A 243 14.48 -4.33 -15.70
N PHE A 244 13.97 -3.92 -16.84
CA PHE A 244 14.65 -3.93 -18.12
C PHE A 244 15.20 -2.52 -18.39
N TYR A 245 16.49 -2.40 -18.63
CA TYR A 245 17.13 -1.14 -18.95
C TYR A 245 17.34 -0.97 -20.45
N ASN A 246 17.52 0.29 -20.89
CA ASN A 246 17.75 0.60 -22.30
C ASN A 246 19.09 0.07 -22.85
N ASP A 247 20.06 -0.20 -21.95
CA ASP A 247 21.35 -0.81 -22.27
C ASP A 247 21.31 -2.34 -22.30
N LYS A 248 20.10 -2.94 -22.36
CA LYS A 248 19.83 -4.38 -22.40
C LYS A 248 20.10 -5.14 -21.09
N ARG A 249 20.53 -4.49 -20.01
CA ARG A 249 20.62 -5.15 -18.70
C ARG A 249 19.22 -5.49 -18.18
N ILE A 250 19.14 -6.58 -17.40
CA ILE A 250 17.94 -7.00 -16.68
C ILE A 250 18.36 -7.18 -15.22
N SER A 251 17.61 -6.58 -14.31
CA SER A 251 17.82 -6.76 -12.87
C SER A 251 16.55 -7.28 -12.22
N ILE A 252 16.72 -8.20 -11.29
CA ILE A 252 15.64 -8.79 -10.50
C ILE A 252 15.97 -8.56 -9.04
N ASN A 253 15.03 -8.04 -8.26
CA ASN A 253 15.18 -7.97 -6.82
C ASN A 253 14.37 -9.09 -6.16
N CYS A 254 15.06 -9.85 -5.32
CA CYS A 254 14.52 -11.01 -4.63
C CYS A 254 14.75 -10.87 -3.13
N PHE A 255 13.73 -11.10 -2.33
CA PHE A 255 13.85 -11.28 -0.88
C PHE A 255 12.72 -12.17 -0.36
N LEU A 256 12.90 -12.66 0.86
CA LEU A 256 11.92 -13.54 1.51
C LEU A 256 10.57 -12.84 1.69
N ASN A 257 9.49 -13.61 1.64
CA ASN A 257 8.12 -13.12 1.79
C ASN A 257 7.83 -12.68 3.24
N ASP A 258 8.55 -11.66 3.70
CA ASP A 258 8.40 -11.07 5.03
C ASP A 258 8.32 -9.55 4.96
N MET A 259 7.15 -9.02 5.31
CA MET A 259 6.91 -7.57 5.40
C MET A 259 7.79 -6.88 6.45
N MET A 260 8.48 -7.63 7.33
CA MET A 260 9.44 -7.03 8.25
C MET A 260 10.65 -6.46 7.50
N ILE A 261 10.98 -6.97 6.31
CA ILE A 261 12.09 -6.44 5.49
C ILE A 261 11.88 -4.96 5.14
N PRO A 262 10.80 -4.54 4.46
CA PRO A 262 10.56 -3.12 4.22
C PRO A 262 10.27 -2.34 5.50
N LEU A 263 9.54 -2.92 6.46
CA LEU A 263 9.19 -2.22 7.72
C LEU A 263 10.40 -1.85 8.57
N THR A 264 11.45 -2.66 8.57
CA THR A 264 12.64 -2.43 9.39
C THR A 264 13.81 -1.79 8.65
N SER A 265 13.69 -1.61 7.34
CA SER A 265 14.73 -1.01 6.50
C SER A 265 15.24 0.36 7.00
N PRO A 266 14.44 1.25 7.62
CA PRO A 266 14.96 2.49 8.20
C PRO A 266 16.02 2.27 9.29
N PHE A 267 16.10 1.07 9.84
CA PHE A 267 17.05 0.70 10.89
C PHE A 267 18.21 -0.17 10.38
N ALA A 268 18.30 -0.46 9.10
CA ALA A 268 19.21 -1.45 8.50
C ALA A 268 20.70 -1.22 8.82
N ASN A 269 21.11 0.01 9.12
CA ASN A 269 22.48 0.31 9.50
C ASN A 269 22.85 -0.13 10.94
N LYS A 270 21.92 -0.66 11.75
CA LYS A 270 22.17 -0.91 13.17
C LYS A 270 21.49 -2.13 13.77
N VAL A 271 20.52 -2.73 13.09
CA VAL A 271 19.73 -3.82 13.68
C VAL A 271 19.46 -4.86 12.62
N PHE A 272 19.88 -6.04 12.92
CA PHE A 272 19.72 -7.14 12.01
C PHE A 272 18.68 -8.10 12.50
N TYR A 273 17.98 -8.66 11.56
CA TYR A 273 17.35 -9.96 11.64
C TYR A 273 18.30 -10.94 12.35
N SER A 274 17.75 -12.00 12.93
CA SER A 274 18.50 -13.23 13.17
C SER A 274 19.52 -13.42 12.04
N LYS A 275 20.69 -13.94 12.33
CA LYS A 275 21.85 -14.15 11.42
C LYS A 275 21.41 -14.22 9.93
N PRO A 276 22.03 -13.44 9.02
CA PRO A 276 21.67 -13.49 7.62
C PRO A 276 21.69 -14.93 7.12
N ASN A 277 20.64 -15.33 6.42
CA ASN A 277 20.64 -16.66 5.79
C ASN A 277 21.53 -16.58 4.56
N THR A 278 22.76 -17.04 4.69
CA THR A 278 23.75 -17.08 3.61
C THR A 278 23.77 -18.43 2.88
N ASN A 279 22.79 -19.30 3.17
CA ASN A 279 22.71 -20.60 2.53
C ASN A 279 22.17 -20.47 1.11
N ILE A 280 22.94 -20.87 0.12
CA ILE A 280 22.57 -20.84 -1.32
C ILE A 280 21.29 -21.65 -1.61
N ASN A 281 20.93 -22.62 -0.77
CA ASN A 281 19.69 -23.38 -0.89
C ASN A 281 18.43 -22.49 -0.81
N VAL A 282 18.53 -21.26 -0.34
CA VAL A 282 17.43 -20.28 -0.44
C VAL A 282 17.05 -20.06 -1.90
N LEU A 283 18.01 -20.02 -2.82
CA LEU A 283 17.75 -19.83 -4.25
C LEU A 283 17.13 -21.09 -4.88
N SER A 284 17.62 -22.28 -4.53
CA SER A 284 17.07 -23.53 -5.05
C SER A 284 15.66 -23.83 -4.50
N ASN A 285 15.35 -23.39 -3.30
CA ASN A 285 14.02 -23.56 -2.70
C ASN A 285 12.99 -22.52 -3.18
N ASN A 286 13.44 -21.46 -3.84
CA ASN A 286 12.61 -20.35 -4.33
C ASN A 286 12.87 -20.14 -5.83
N ASP A 287 12.15 -20.90 -6.66
CA ASP A 287 12.28 -20.80 -8.11
C ASP A 287 12.08 -19.37 -8.63
N LEU A 288 12.98 -18.93 -9.49
CA LEU A 288 12.85 -17.69 -10.25
C LEU A 288 12.09 -17.96 -11.57
N SER A 289 10.90 -18.52 -11.46
CA SER A 289 10.05 -18.74 -12.62
C SER A 289 9.14 -17.55 -12.88
N PHE A 290 9.00 -17.20 -14.16
CA PHE A 290 8.14 -16.14 -14.62
C PHE A 290 7.20 -16.66 -15.70
N SER A 291 5.91 -16.36 -15.59
CA SER A 291 4.94 -16.72 -16.60
C SER A 291 4.10 -15.52 -17.02
N ILE A 292 3.67 -15.55 -18.28
CA ILE A 292 2.74 -14.59 -18.82
C ILE A 292 1.34 -14.93 -18.29
N PHE A 293 0.53 -13.91 -18.02
CA PHE A 293 -0.85 -14.10 -17.60
C PHE A 293 -1.68 -14.81 -18.67
N ASP A 294 -2.44 -15.81 -18.26
CA ASP A 294 -3.61 -16.21 -19.02
C ASP A 294 -4.70 -15.13 -18.88
N ASN A 295 -4.84 -14.31 -19.93
CA ASN A 295 -5.84 -13.26 -20.01
C ASN A 295 -7.28 -13.78 -19.87
N LYS A 296 -7.47 -15.10 -20.03
CA LYS A 296 -8.78 -15.73 -19.89
C LYS A 296 -9.11 -16.04 -18.42
N LYS A 297 -8.15 -16.17 -17.54
CA LYS A 297 -8.36 -16.61 -16.16
C LYS A 297 -8.93 -15.51 -15.25
N PHE A 298 -8.41 -14.30 -15.33
CA PHE A 298 -8.83 -13.20 -14.47
C PHE A 298 -9.60 -12.14 -15.25
N GLN A 299 -10.83 -11.82 -14.79
CA GLN A 299 -11.70 -10.86 -15.49
C GLN A 299 -11.05 -9.48 -15.69
N ILE A 300 -10.26 -9.00 -14.70
CA ILE A 300 -9.61 -7.69 -14.78
C ILE A 300 -8.68 -7.57 -15.99
N LEU A 301 -8.08 -8.67 -16.44
CA LEU A 301 -7.16 -8.68 -17.56
C LEU A 301 -7.84 -8.41 -18.91
N LYS A 302 -9.14 -8.65 -19.03
CA LYS A 302 -9.93 -8.24 -20.21
C LYS A 302 -9.89 -6.72 -20.42
N HIS A 303 -9.71 -5.98 -19.34
CA HIS A 303 -9.66 -4.52 -19.33
C HIS A 303 -8.24 -3.96 -19.28
N TYR A 304 -7.19 -4.81 -19.29
CA TYR A 304 -5.81 -4.41 -19.06
C TYR A 304 -5.34 -3.31 -20.02
N LYS A 305 -5.60 -3.45 -21.34
CA LYS A 305 -5.24 -2.42 -22.33
C LYS A 305 -5.91 -1.06 -22.05
N LYS A 306 -7.13 -1.06 -21.51
CA LYS A 306 -7.85 0.16 -21.11
C LYS A 306 -7.22 0.77 -19.86
N LEU A 307 -6.91 -0.08 -18.85
CA LEU A 307 -6.29 0.34 -17.59
C LEU A 307 -4.92 0.99 -17.79
N LEU A 308 -4.12 0.50 -18.75
CA LEU A 308 -2.82 1.10 -19.08
C LEU A 308 -2.91 2.53 -19.65
N LYS A 309 -4.10 2.99 -20.05
CA LYS A 309 -4.36 4.34 -20.55
C LYS A 309 -4.99 5.28 -19.53
N PHE A 310 -5.26 4.76 -18.31
CA PHE A 310 -5.90 5.56 -17.27
C PHE A 310 -4.98 6.70 -16.82
N ASN A 311 -5.53 7.91 -16.87
CA ASN A 311 -4.91 9.06 -16.25
C ASN A 311 -5.20 9.10 -14.73
N HIS A 312 -4.62 10.06 -14.02
CA HIS A 312 -4.68 10.11 -12.56
C HIS A 312 -6.11 10.11 -11.99
N ILE A 313 -7.05 10.86 -12.57
CA ILE A 313 -8.44 10.87 -12.07
C ILE A 313 -9.15 9.53 -12.31
N GLU A 314 -8.88 8.87 -13.43
CA GLU A 314 -9.44 7.55 -13.72
C GLU A 314 -8.88 6.49 -12.77
N GLN A 315 -7.60 6.59 -12.39
CA GLN A 315 -6.99 5.74 -11.36
C GLN A 315 -7.66 5.92 -9.99
N ILE A 316 -7.94 7.17 -9.59
CA ILE A 316 -8.68 7.48 -8.36
C ILE A 316 -10.10 6.90 -8.43
N ASN A 317 -10.80 7.10 -9.55
CA ASN A 317 -12.16 6.58 -9.74
C ASN A 317 -12.19 5.06 -9.63
N PHE A 318 -11.26 4.38 -10.28
CA PHE A 318 -11.12 2.92 -10.23
C PHE A 318 -10.87 2.44 -8.80
N MET A 319 -9.93 3.07 -8.09
CA MET A 319 -9.58 2.71 -6.71
C MET A 319 -10.77 2.82 -5.76
N ILE A 320 -11.56 3.89 -5.85
CA ILE A 320 -12.73 4.12 -4.97
C ILE A 320 -13.86 3.15 -5.31
N LEU A 321 -14.12 2.91 -6.60
CA LEU A 321 -15.12 1.94 -7.05
C LEU A 321 -14.74 0.50 -6.64
N ASN A 322 -13.46 0.16 -6.73
CA ASN A 322 -12.99 -1.14 -6.25
C ASN A 322 -13.19 -1.30 -4.74
N ALA A 323 -12.89 -0.27 -3.95
CA ALA A 323 -13.09 -0.33 -2.51
C ALA A 323 -14.57 -0.58 -2.14
N GLU A 324 -15.50 0.06 -2.86
CA GLU A 324 -16.94 -0.17 -2.64
C GLU A 324 -17.37 -1.54 -3.14
N ALA A 325 -16.92 -2.00 -4.31
CA ALA A 325 -17.24 -3.33 -4.82
C ALA A 325 -16.79 -4.45 -3.86
N VAL A 326 -15.57 -4.33 -3.33
CA VAL A 326 -15.06 -5.27 -2.33
C VAL A 326 -15.87 -5.22 -1.04
N LYS A 327 -16.25 -4.03 -0.57
CA LYS A 327 -17.11 -3.86 0.60
C LYS A 327 -18.45 -4.54 0.40
N ARG A 328 -19.11 -4.36 -0.75
CA ARG A 328 -20.38 -5.03 -1.11
C ARG A 328 -20.24 -6.53 -1.17
N PHE A 329 -19.16 -7.05 -1.72
CA PHE A 329 -18.87 -8.48 -1.69
C PHE A 329 -18.74 -9.00 -0.25
N ILE A 330 -18.05 -8.29 0.63
CA ILE A 330 -17.91 -8.67 2.06
C ILE A 330 -19.26 -8.63 2.77
N LEU A 331 -20.15 -7.70 2.42
CA LEU A 331 -21.50 -7.60 2.96
C LEU A 331 -22.50 -8.54 2.27
N THR A 332 -22.06 -9.35 1.29
CA THR A 332 -22.88 -10.26 0.49
C THR A 332 -23.92 -9.60 -0.40
N ASP A 333 -23.77 -8.31 -0.70
CA ASP A 333 -24.67 -7.55 -1.60
C ASP A 333 -24.42 -7.90 -3.07
N ILE A 334 -23.18 -8.32 -3.41
CA ILE A 334 -22.79 -8.80 -4.75
C ILE A 334 -21.95 -10.06 -4.65
N ASN A 335 -21.91 -10.86 -5.73
CA ASN A 335 -21.04 -12.01 -5.82
C ASN A 335 -19.58 -11.62 -6.16
N TYR A 336 -18.64 -12.54 -5.94
CA TYR A 336 -17.23 -12.33 -6.29
C TYR A 336 -17.03 -11.95 -7.77
N TRP A 337 -17.76 -12.57 -8.66
CA TRP A 337 -17.68 -12.32 -10.11
C TRP A 337 -18.27 -10.98 -10.55
N ASP A 338 -19.04 -10.33 -9.69
CA ASP A 338 -19.65 -9.03 -9.95
C ASP A 338 -18.72 -7.85 -9.57
N ILE A 339 -17.62 -8.11 -8.85
CA ILE A 339 -16.68 -7.05 -8.43
C ILE A 339 -16.16 -6.26 -9.65
N ILE A 340 -15.61 -6.94 -10.64
CA ILE A 340 -15.05 -6.29 -11.84
C ILE A 340 -16.13 -5.65 -12.72
N PRO A 341 -17.24 -6.32 -13.05
CA PRO A 341 -18.36 -5.70 -13.74
C PRO A 341 -18.90 -4.45 -13.04
N PHE A 342 -19.03 -4.47 -11.70
CA PHE A 342 -19.47 -3.31 -10.93
C PHE A 342 -18.58 -2.09 -11.19
N ILE A 343 -17.24 -2.26 -11.14
CA ILE A 343 -16.29 -1.19 -11.37
C ILE A 343 -16.48 -0.61 -12.78
N PHE A 344 -16.47 -1.44 -13.82
CA PHE A 344 -16.50 -0.97 -15.22
C PHE A 344 -17.86 -0.44 -15.66
N LYS A 345 -18.95 -0.92 -15.08
CA LYS A 345 -20.30 -0.36 -15.27
C LYS A 345 -20.43 1.06 -14.71
N ASN A 346 -19.75 1.32 -13.60
CA ASN A 346 -19.91 2.59 -12.90
C ASN A 346 -18.84 3.63 -13.23
N ILE A 347 -17.63 3.22 -13.66
CA ILE A 347 -16.51 4.16 -13.87
C ILE A 347 -16.81 5.21 -14.96
N GLU A 348 -17.63 4.86 -15.94
CA GLU A 348 -18.03 5.76 -17.03
C GLU A 348 -18.94 6.92 -16.55
N LYS A 349 -19.53 6.80 -15.38
CA LYS A 349 -20.41 7.83 -14.76
C LYS A 349 -19.60 8.98 -14.13
N TYR A 350 -18.28 8.83 -14.02
CA TYR A 350 -17.41 9.77 -13.31
C TYR A 350 -16.47 10.50 -14.27
N PRO A 351 -15.96 11.71 -13.89
CA PRO A 351 -15.11 12.51 -14.73
C PRO A 351 -13.88 11.75 -15.22
N LYS A 352 -13.56 11.89 -16.50
CA LYS A 352 -12.35 11.31 -17.13
C LYS A 352 -11.21 12.33 -17.27
N LYS A 353 -11.48 13.62 -17.09
CA LYS A 353 -10.48 14.68 -17.23
C LYS A 353 -10.62 15.68 -16.09
N LYS A 354 -9.58 15.76 -15.26
CA LYS A 354 -9.42 16.80 -14.24
C LYS A 354 -7.94 16.89 -13.88
N LYS A 355 -7.42 18.11 -13.82
CA LYS A 355 -6.10 18.38 -13.23
C LYS A 355 -6.31 18.95 -11.84
N PHE A 356 -5.65 18.37 -10.85
CA PHE A 356 -5.64 18.88 -9.49
C PHE A 356 -4.47 19.86 -9.31
N LYS A 357 -4.73 21.01 -8.70
CA LYS A 357 -3.71 22.02 -8.42
C LYS A 357 -2.96 21.75 -7.11
N ASN A 358 -3.62 21.09 -6.15
CA ASN A 358 -3.07 20.82 -4.83
C ASN A 358 -3.71 19.58 -4.18
N LEU A 359 -3.15 19.13 -3.06
CA LEU A 359 -3.65 17.96 -2.33
C LEU A 359 -5.05 18.18 -1.73
N TYR A 360 -5.40 19.41 -1.38
CA TYR A 360 -6.73 19.74 -0.85
C TYR A 360 -7.84 19.44 -1.88
N GLU A 361 -7.62 19.79 -3.14
CA GLU A 361 -8.57 19.46 -4.22
C GLU A 361 -8.73 17.95 -4.41
N ILE A 362 -7.64 17.19 -4.27
CA ILE A 362 -7.67 15.71 -4.32
C ILE A 362 -8.48 15.17 -3.15
N ILE A 363 -8.19 15.60 -1.92
CA ILE A 363 -8.91 15.17 -0.71
C ILE A 363 -10.41 15.48 -0.85
N ARG A 364 -10.75 16.69 -1.30
CA ARG A 364 -12.15 17.07 -1.53
C ARG A 364 -12.82 16.17 -2.58
N TYR A 365 -12.11 15.88 -3.67
CA TYR A 365 -12.64 15.05 -4.74
C TYR A 365 -12.85 13.59 -4.29
N THR A 366 -11.86 12.99 -3.63
CA THR A 366 -11.95 11.61 -3.13
C THR A 366 -13.08 11.45 -2.12
N ASN A 367 -13.26 12.39 -1.19
CA ASN A 367 -14.37 12.38 -0.23
C ASN A 367 -15.74 12.50 -0.92
N MET A 368 -15.85 13.44 -1.86
CA MET A 368 -17.08 13.62 -2.65
C MET A 368 -17.41 12.34 -3.44
N LEU A 369 -16.42 11.76 -4.10
CA LEU A 369 -16.61 10.55 -4.91
C LEU A 369 -16.98 9.35 -4.04
N SER A 370 -16.28 9.13 -2.93
CA SER A 370 -16.59 8.06 -1.98
C SER A 370 -18.03 8.15 -1.48
N ASN A 371 -18.49 9.35 -1.09
CA ASN A 371 -19.88 9.57 -0.66
C ASN A 371 -20.92 9.30 -1.76
N LYS A 372 -20.58 9.57 -3.03
CA LYS A 372 -21.45 9.25 -4.17
C LYS A 372 -21.50 7.75 -4.45
N VAL A 373 -20.35 7.10 -4.43
CA VAL A 373 -20.22 5.67 -4.72
C VAL A 373 -20.91 4.82 -3.65
N ASN A 374 -20.83 5.21 -2.38
CA ASN A 374 -21.53 4.53 -1.28
C ASN A 374 -23.07 4.54 -1.42
N LYS A 375 -23.63 5.41 -2.28
CA LYS A 375 -25.08 5.50 -2.55
C LYS A 375 -25.54 4.73 -3.80
N LEU A 376 -24.60 4.13 -4.55
CA LEU A 376 -24.92 3.26 -5.69
C LEU A 376 -25.57 1.96 -5.24
#